data_25b57f89079f97f340a4067f995fb0f7
#
_entry.id   25b57f89079f97f340a4067f995fb0f7
#
_cell.length_a   1.000
_cell.length_b   1.000
_cell.length_c   1.000
_cell.angle_alpha   90.00
_cell.angle_beta   90.00
_cell.angle_gamma   90.00
#
_symmetry.space_group_name_H-M   'P 1'
#
loop_
_entity.id
_entity.type
_entity.pdbx_description
1 polymer ?
#
loop_
_entity_poly.entity_id
_entity_poly.type
_entity_poly.pdbx_seq_one_letter_code
_entity_poly.pdbx_strand_id
1 'polypeptide(L)'
;MCGIIGIVGKEEVADRLVDGLRRMEYRGYDSAGVCTVHNGQLIRRRAPGKLIGLVRELARDPAPGTTGIAHTRWATHGAPTAANAHPHATEQLALVHNGIIENFRQLKEALQARGHKFESDTDTEVVAHLISEQVDAGKTPAEAVQAALPQLRGAFALAIAFRQYPDMLIGARLGSPLVLGFGDGETYLGSDALALAPLTQQITYLDEGDWVIVTREGAQIFDKDNQPVTREVTTSGASAAAIEKGNYRHFMQKEIFEQPTVVAQTLKSYIRQLDQSIALPQFDFDLSQISRVTIVACGTSFYAGMVAKYWLEQFARLPVDIDVASEFRYRDPVLEPGGLALFISQSGETADTLAALRHCKAAGQTIAVVVNVPTSSMAREADLLLPTHAGPEIGVASTKAFTCQLAVLAAFAANMAVKRGRMDRAEEMEIVTQLLETPATLNAALAHDDEIAAIAPLIAPARDVLYLGRGQDYPLALEGALKLKEISYIHAEGYAAGEMKHGPIALIDEAVPVIVLAPSGPLFEKTVSNMQEVRARGGKIVLISDRAGLDEAGEGCLATIEMPRVHPLIAPLIYAVPVQLLAYHVACVKGTDVDQPRNLAKSVTVE
;
A
#
# COMPACT_ATOMS: atom_id res chain seq x y z
N MET A 1 -7.37 4.34 3.18
CA MET A 1 -6.68 5.11 4.26
C MET A 1 -7.00 6.59 4.07
N CYS A 2 -7.18 7.34 5.15
CA CYS A 2 -7.44 8.78 5.09
C CYS A 2 -6.13 9.59 5.08
N GLY A 3 -6.20 10.88 4.75
CA GLY A 3 -5.07 11.79 4.82
C GLY A 3 -5.33 12.92 5.83
N ILE A 4 -4.38 13.16 6.74
CA ILE A 4 -4.40 14.27 7.71
C ILE A 4 -3.29 15.24 7.38
N ILE A 5 -3.59 16.55 7.44
CA ILE A 5 -2.62 17.63 7.53
C ILE A 5 -3.10 18.69 8.54
N GLY A 6 -2.18 19.21 9.34
CA GLY A 6 -2.39 20.33 10.26
C GLY A 6 -1.26 21.33 10.15
N ILE A 7 -1.54 22.61 10.26
CA ILE A 7 -0.56 23.69 10.18
C ILE A 7 -0.83 24.70 11.31
N VAL A 8 0.23 25.05 12.03
CA VAL A 8 0.30 26.24 12.89
C VAL A 8 1.30 27.18 12.24
N GLY A 9 0.79 28.15 11.49
CA GLY A 9 1.58 28.97 10.55
C GLY A 9 1.57 30.47 10.84
N LYS A 10 2.35 31.21 10.05
CA LYS A 10 2.44 32.68 10.08
C LYS A 10 1.43 33.33 9.14
N GLU A 11 1.06 32.61 8.06
CA GLU A 11 0.20 33.09 6.99
C GLU A 11 -1.09 32.24 6.94
N GLU A 12 -2.05 32.62 6.07
CA GLU A 12 -3.27 31.84 5.84
C GLU A 12 -2.93 30.42 5.37
N VAL A 13 -3.59 29.42 5.99
CA VAL A 13 -3.19 28.01 5.81
C VAL A 13 -4.11 27.23 4.89
N ALA A 14 -5.27 27.73 4.51
CA ALA A 14 -6.29 26.94 3.79
C ALA A 14 -5.76 26.35 2.47
N ASP A 15 -5.10 27.14 1.63
CA ASP A 15 -4.55 26.67 0.35
C ASP A 15 -3.39 25.70 0.56
N ARG A 16 -2.55 25.92 1.57
CA ARG A 16 -1.42 25.04 1.94
C ARG A 16 -1.91 23.70 2.47
N LEU A 17 -3.00 23.71 3.24
CA LEU A 17 -3.67 22.49 3.70
C LEU A 17 -4.23 21.68 2.53
N VAL A 18 -4.90 22.35 1.57
CA VAL A 18 -5.40 21.71 0.36
C VAL A 18 -4.26 21.13 -0.49
N ASP A 19 -3.13 21.85 -0.61
CA ASP A 19 -1.97 21.36 -1.38
C ASP A 19 -1.34 20.12 -0.73
N GLY A 20 -1.25 20.07 0.58
CA GLY A 20 -0.84 18.87 1.31
C GLY A 20 -1.82 17.70 1.13
N LEU A 21 -3.15 17.96 1.17
CA LEU A 21 -4.16 16.93 0.90
C LEU A 21 -4.08 16.40 -0.53
N ARG A 22 -3.77 17.23 -1.53
CA ARG A 22 -3.63 16.80 -2.93
C ARG A 22 -2.59 15.70 -3.08
N ARG A 23 -1.54 15.71 -2.28
CA ARG A 23 -0.49 14.70 -2.26
C ARG A 23 -0.89 13.40 -1.57
N MET A 24 -2.00 13.42 -0.84
CA MET A 24 -2.54 12.26 -0.13
C MET A 24 -3.90 11.81 -0.68
N GLU A 25 -4.44 12.47 -1.72
CA GLU A 25 -5.76 12.15 -2.26
C GLU A 25 -5.88 10.69 -2.70
N TYR A 26 -4.77 10.08 -3.18
CA TYR A 26 -4.72 8.66 -3.54
C TYR A 26 -5.03 7.70 -2.36
N ARG A 27 -4.94 8.19 -1.12
CA ARG A 27 -5.26 7.42 0.10
C ARG A 27 -6.74 7.41 0.44
N GLY A 28 -7.48 8.48 0.10
CA GLY A 28 -8.91 8.58 0.36
C GLY A 28 -9.51 9.75 -0.42
N TYR A 29 -10.62 9.51 -1.11
CA TYR A 29 -11.23 10.46 -2.03
C TYR A 29 -12.77 10.45 -1.99
N ASP A 30 -13.35 9.90 -0.91
CA ASP A 30 -14.80 9.83 -0.71
C ASP A 30 -15.38 11.15 -0.22
N SER A 31 -14.60 11.93 0.52
CA SER A 31 -14.90 13.29 0.92
C SER A 31 -13.65 14.00 1.39
N ALA A 32 -13.69 15.33 1.41
CA ALA A 32 -12.60 16.16 1.92
C ALA A 32 -13.13 17.35 2.72
N GLY A 33 -12.30 17.88 3.62
CA GLY A 33 -12.65 19.11 4.32
C GLY A 33 -11.49 19.74 5.05
N VAL A 34 -11.71 21.00 5.42
CA VAL A 34 -10.78 21.87 6.13
C VAL A 34 -11.51 22.58 7.27
N CYS A 35 -10.79 22.82 8.35
CA CYS A 35 -11.23 23.74 9.40
C CYS A 35 -10.04 24.62 9.81
N THR A 36 -10.26 25.94 9.82
CA THR A 36 -9.29 26.92 10.29
C THR A 36 -9.82 27.63 11.54
N VAL A 37 -8.90 28.15 12.35
CA VAL A 37 -9.22 29.00 13.51
C VAL A 37 -8.99 30.45 13.14
N HIS A 38 -10.04 31.27 13.18
CA HIS A 38 -9.98 32.67 12.85
C HIS A 38 -10.88 33.51 13.76
N ASN A 39 -10.31 34.53 14.41
CA ASN A 39 -11.04 35.45 15.31
C ASN A 39 -11.91 34.73 16.35
N GLY A 40 -11.40 33.66 16.97
CA GLY A 40 -12.13 32.87 17.96
C GLY A 40 -13.31 32.07 17.40
N GLN A 41 -13.28 31.76 16.10
CA GLN A 41 -14.28 30.93 15.42
C GLN A 41 -13.60 29.78 14.68
N LEU A 42 -14.31 28.65 14.59
CA LEU A 42 -13.95 27.50 13.77
C LEU A 42 -14.63 27.63 12.41
N ILE A 43 -13.86 27.87 11.37
CA ILE A 43 -14.35 28.04 10.00
C ILE A 43 -14.16 26.74 9.24
N ARG A 44 -15.24 25.99 9.05
CA ARG A 44 -15.25 24.64 8.49
C ARG A 44 -15.84 24.61 7.08
N ARG A 45 -15.15 23.96 6.11
CA ARG A 45 -15.61 23.68 4.75
C ARG A 45 -15.46 22.20 4.45
N ARG A 46 -16.50 21.58 3.90
CA ARG A 46 -16.52 20.13 3.62
C ARG A 46 -17.22 19.86 2.29
N ALA A 47 -16.72 18.89 1.55
CA ALA A 47 -17.32 18.46 0.28
C ALA A 47 -17.31 16.93 0.17
N PRO A 48 -18.37 16.30 -0.37
CA PRO A 48 -18.33 14.90 -0.77
C PRO A 48 -17.51 14.72 -2.06
N GLY A 49 -16.98 13.52 -2.27
CA GLY A 49 -16.17 13.17 -3.44
C GLY A 49 -14.74 13.70 -3.37
N LYS A 50 -14.12 13.80 -4.54
CA LYS A 50 -12.71 14.19 -4.70
C LYS A 50 -12.42 15.60 -4.20
N LEU A 51 -11.15 15.85 -3.92
CA LEU A 51 -10.63 17.12 -3.36
C LEU A 51 -11.04 18.35 -4.19
N ILE A 52 -11.25 18.22 -5.49
CA ILE A 52 -11.73 19.30 -6.36
C ILE A 52 -13.08 19.88 -5.88
N GLY A 53 -13.92 19.08 -5.21
CA GLY A 53 -15.16 19.54 -4.59
C GLY A 53 -14.89 20.54 -3.48
N LEU A 54 -13.95 20.25 -2.60
CA LEU A 54 -13.51 21.14 -1.52
C LEU A 54 -12.86 22.44 -2.07
N VAL A 55 -12.02 22.32 -3.12
CA VAL A 55 -11.41 23.49 -3.78
C VAL A 55 -12.48 24.45 -4.31
N ARG A 56 -13.53 23.93 -4.93
CA ARG A 56 -14.67 24.77 -5.41
C ARG A 56 -15.43 25.42 -4.26
N GLU A 57 -15.58 24.72 -3.15
CA GLU A 57 -16.26 25.27 -1.96
C GLU A 57 -15.44 26.40 -1.34
N LEU A 58 -14.11 26.22 -1.17
CA LEU A 58 -13.22 27.26 -0.66
C LEU A 58 -13.12 28.48 -1.57
N ALA A 59 -13.25 28.30 -2.88
CA ALA A 59 -13.27 29.42 -3.84
C ALA A 59 -14.57 30.28 -3.70
N ARG A 60 -15.67 29.68 -3.24
CA ARG A 60 -16.96 30.38 -3.00
C ARG A 60 -17.03 30.99 -1.61
N ASP A 61 -16.55 30.26 -0.63
CA ASP A 61 -16.61 30.63 0.78
C ASP A 61 -15.27 30.29 1.46
N PRO A 62 -14.30 31.24 1.46
CA PRO A 62 -12.96 31.04 1.99
C PRO A 62 -12.92 30.66 3.46
N ALA A 63 -11.84 30.01 3.88
CA ALA A 63 -11.55 29.65 5.27
C ALA A 63 -10.29 30.39 5.74
N PRO A 64 -10.39 31.68 6.14
CA PRO A 64 -9.24 32.44 6.64
C PRO A 64 -8.74 31.87 7.97
N GLY A 65 -7.46 32.11 8.29
CA GLY A 65 -6.82 31.70 9.55
C GLY A 65 -5.42 31.17 9.33
N THR A 66 -4.58 31.31 10.36
CA THR A 66 -3.17 30.90 10.35
C THR A 66 -2.94 29.53 11.00
N THR A 67 -3.97 28.95 11.59
CA THR A 67 -3.96 27.59 12.16
C THR A 67 -5.14 26.82 11.62
N GLY A 68 -4.92 25.59 11.21
CA GLY A 68 -5.99 24.75 10.69
C GLY A 68 -5.60 23.31 10.52
N ILE A 69 -6.63 22.49 10.29
CA ILE A 69 -6.55 21.05 10.04
C ILE A 69 -7.36 20.71 8.79
N ALA A 70 -6.92 19.71 8.05
CA ALA A 70 -7.64 19.23 6.88
C ALA A 70 -7.52 17.72 6.71
N HIS A 71 -8.45 17.15 5.94
CA HIS A 71 -8.61 15.71 5.82
C HIS A 71 -9.15 15.31 4.46
N THR A 72 -8.64 14.18 3.94
CA THR A 72 -9.27 13.39 2.88
C THR A 72 -9.74 12.07 3.47
N ARG A 73 -11.00 11.71 3.22
CA ARG A 73 -11.66 10.58 3.87
C ARG A 73 -11.76 9.38 2.95
N TRP A 74 -11.44 8.23 3.49
CA TRP A 74 -11.90 6.92 3.08
C TRP A 74 -13.00 6.48 4.05
N ALA A 75 -14.21 6.28 3.56
CA ALA A 75 -15.37 6.03 4.42
C ALA A 75 -15.35 4.61 5.00
N THR A 76 -15.24 4.50 6.32
CA THR A 76 -15.40 3.25 7.08
C THR A 76 -16.75 3.19 7.76
N HIS A 77 -17.19 4.29 8.39
CA HIS A 77 -18.48 4.45 9.07
C HIS A 77 -19.23 5.66 8.53
N GLY A 78 -20.48 5.46 8.13
CA GLY A 78 -21.33 6.49 7.52
C GLY A 78 -21.03 6.74 6.04
N ALA A 79 -22.06 7.00 5.25
CA ALA A 79 -21.97 7.25 3.81
C ALA A 79 -21.09 8.47 3.47
N PRO A 80 -20.52 8.57 2.26
CA PRO A 80 -19.68 9.69 1.84
C PRO A 80 -20.52 10.96 1.55
N THR A 81 -21.08 11.56 2.59
CA THR A 81 -21.86 12.80 2.55
C THR A 81 -21.06 13.96 3.14
N ALA A 82 -21.49 15.19 2.91
CA ALA A 82 -20.88 16.37 3.54
C ALA A 82 -21.04 16.35 5.08
N ALA A 83 -22.10 15.77 5.64
CA ALA A 83 -22.30 15.63 7.08
C ALA A 83 -21.26 14.69 7.71
N ASN A 84 -20.92 13.60 7.02
CA ASN A 84 -19.96 12.60 7.45
C ASN A 84 -18.50 12.92 7.04
N ALA A 85 -18.26 14.02 6.30
CA ALA A 85 -16.92 14.48 5.97
C ALA A 85 -16.24 15.14 7.18
N HIS A 86 -14.96 14.85 7.39
CA HIS A 86 -14.12 15.55 8.37
C HIS A 86 -13.77 16.98 7.90
N PRO A 87 -13.43 17.90 8.78
CA PRO A 87 -13.39 17.81 10.25
C PRO A 87 -14.78 17.75 10.90
N HIS A 88 -14.91 16.96 12.00
CA HIS A 88 -16.03 17.06 12.91
C HIS A 88 -15.76 18.16 13.93
N ALA A 89 -16.79 18.88 14.37
CA ALA A 89 -16.63 20.02 15.25
C ALA A 89 -17.76 20.10 16.29
N THR A 90 -17.39 20.63 17.45
CA THR A 90 -18.29 21.11 18.49
C THR A 90 -18.14 22.64 18.60
N GLU A 91 -18.72 23.27 19.62
CA GLU A 91 -18.47 24.69 19.89
C GLU A 91 -17.04 24.97 20.32
N GLN A 92 -16.32 24.01 20.91
CA GLN A 92 -15.01 24.17 21.52
C GLN A 92 -13.85 23.84 20.58
N LEU A 93 -14.04 22.83 19.71
CA LEU A 93 -12.96 22.29 18.92
C LEU A 93 -13.42 21.70 17.58
N ALA A 94 -12.49 21.53 16.67
CA ALA A 94 -12.65 20.70 15.47
C ALA A 94 -11.56 19.64 15.44
N LEU A 95 -11.86 18.44 14.93
CA LEU A 95 -10.90 17.37 14.81
C LEU A 95 -11.05 16.57 13.53
N VAL A 96 -9.93 15.98 13.11
CA VAL A 96 -9.84 15.00 12.04
C VAL A 96 -9.24 13.70 12.58
N HIS A 97 -9.62 12.57 11.98
CA HIS A 97 -9.27 11.25 12.46
C HIS A 97 -8.98 10.30 11.28
N ASN A 98 -7.87 9.59 11.38
CA ASN A 98 -7.57 8.40 10.59
C ASN A 98 -7.62 7.19 11.52
N GLY A 99 -8.39 6.18 11.18
CA GLY A 99 -8.53 4.97 11.99
C GLY A 99 -9.96 4.56 12.24
N ILE A 100 -10.17 3.74 13.25
CA ILE A 100 -11.50 3.31 13.72
C ILE A 100 -11.53 3.34 15.26
N ILE A 101 -12.54 3.98 15.82
CA ILE A 101 -12.86 3.92 17.25
C ILE A 101 -13.84 2.77 17.49
N GLU A 102 -13.34 1.60 17.85
CA GLU A 102 -14.12 0.35 17.94
C GLU A 102 -15.26 0.43 18.96
N ASN A 103 -15.06 1.14 20.06
CA ASN A 103 -16.07 1.30 21.11
C ASN A 103 -16.96 2.54 20.93
N PHE A 104 -17.01 3.13 19.71
CA PHE A 104 -17.75 4.37 19.45
C PHE A 104 -19.25 4.29 19.78
N ARG A 105 -19.89 3.14 19.60
CA ARG A 105 -21.31 2.96 19.91
C ARG A 105 -21.59 3.15 21.39
N GLN A 106 -20.80 2.50 22.24
CA GLN A 106 -20.91 2.63 23.70
C GLN A 106 -20.66 4.07 24.17
N LEU A 107 -19.63 4.71 23.59
CA LEU A 107 -19.31 6.12 23.88
C LEU A 107 -20.43 7.06 23.41
N LYS A 108 -20.99 6.84 22.21
CA LYS A 108 -22.10 7.61 21.66
C LYS A 108 -23.35 7.53 22.54
N GLU A 109 -23.76 6.34 22.95
CA GLU A 109 -24.90 6.11 23.85
C GLU A 109 -24.71 6.83 25.20
N ALA A 110 -23.52 6.72 25.79
CA ALA A 110 -23.19 7.39 27.03
C ALA A 110 -23.20 8.93 26.92
N LEU A 111 -22.69 9.48 25.81
CA LEU A 111 -22.71 10.92 25.53
C LEU A 111 -24.15 11.42 25.24
N GLN A 112 -24.95 10.67 24.49
CA GLN A 112 -26.35 11.00 24.24
C GLN A 112 -27.16 11.01 25.55
N ALA A 113 -26.91 10.08 26.46
CA ALA A 113 -27.56 10.08 27.78
C ALA A 113 -27.18 11.31 28.62
N ARG A 114 -26.03 11.96 28.36
CA ARG A 114 -25.64 13.25 28.96
C ARG A 114 -26.09 14.47 28.16
N GLY A 115 -26.85 14.28 27.08
CA GLY A 115 -27.49 15.38 26.31
C GLY A 115 -26.70 15.81 25.06
N HIS A 116 -25.60 15.15 24.69
CA HIS A 116 -24.89 15.48 23.46
C HIS A 116 -25.71 15.08 22.22
N LYS A 117 -25.70 15.96 21.22
CA LYS A 117 -26.37 15.73 19.93
C LYS A 117 -25.30 15.44 18.85
N PHE A 118 -25.53 14.41 18.06
CA PHE A 118 -24.66 13.99 16.99
C PHE A 118 -25.22 14.40 15.63
N GLU A 119 -24.36 14.93 14.76
CA GLU A 119 -24.71 15.37 13.41
C GLU A 119 -24.33 14.33 12.34
N SER A 120 -23.43 13.38 12.69
CA SER A 120 -22.90 12.40 11.74
C SER A 120 -23.12 10.96 12.20
N ASP A 121 -22.91 10.04 11.23
CA ASP A 121 -22.91 8.60 11.46
C ASP A 121 -21.49 8.05 11.73
N THR A 122 -20.47 8.92 11.81
CA THR A 122 -19.07 8.50 11.95
C THR A 122 -18.75 8.11 13.39
N ASP A 123 -17.76 7.25 13.53
CA ASP A 123 -17.14 6.91 14.80
C ASP A 123 -16.31 8.07 15.39
N THR A 124 -15.89 8.99 14.54
CA THR A 124 -15.01 10.12 14.90
C THR A 124 -15.67 11.16 15.79
N GLU A 125 -16.95 11.44 15.59
CA GLU A 125 -17.65 12.53 16.28
C GLU A 125 -17.73 12.30 17.81
N VAL A 126 -17.67 11.04 18.27
CA VAL A 126 -17.63 10.75 19.71
C VAL A 126 -16.39 11.32 20.38
N VAL A 127 -15.25 11.37 19.67
CA VAL A 127 -13.99 11.93 20.19
C VAL A 127 -14.12 13.43 20.37
N ALA A 128 -14.76 14.13 19.42
CA ALA A 128 -15.02 15.56 19.54
C ALA A 128 -15.85 15.87 20.77
N HIS A 129 -16.93 15.13 21.00
CA HIS A 129 -17.78 15.32 22.18
C HIS A 129 -17.09 14.95 23.49
N LEU A 130 -16.31 13.88 23.55
CA LEU A 130 -15.55 13.49 24.76
C LEU A 130 -14.57 14.59 25.18
N ILE A 131 -13.81 15.14 24.23
CA ILE A 131 -12.85 16.21 24.52
C ILE A 131 -13.57 17.50 24.87
N SER A 132 -14.64 17.85 24.16
CA SER A 132 -15.44 19.05 24.39
C SER A 132 -16.04 19.06 25.80
N GLU A 133 -16.57 17.94 26.28
CA GLU A 133 -17.09 17.78 27.63
C GLU A 133 -16.05 18.10 28.70
N GLN A 134 -14.79 17.71 28.48
CA GLN A 134 -13.70 18.01 29.41
C GLN A 134 -13.30 19.51 29.37
N VAL A 135 -13.33 20.12 28.18
CA VAL A 135 -13.10 21.58 28.04
C VAL A 135 -14.21 22.38 28.73
N ASP A 136 -15.48 21.98 28.54
CA ASP A 136 -16.63 22.61 29.18
C ASP A 136 -16.61 22.45 30.70
N ALA A 137 -15.96 21.39 31.21
CA ALA A 137 -15.69 21.20 32.64
C ALA A 137 -14.51 22.04 33.16
N GLY A 138 -13.92 22.91 32.33
CA GLY A 138 -12.86 23.86 32.71
C GLY A 138 -11.43 23.34 32.59
N LYS A 139 -11.21 22.18 31.96
CA LYS A 139 -9.87 21.67 31.69
C LYS A 139 -9.20 22.41 30.53
N THR A 140 -7.90 22.51 30.57
CA THR A 140 -7.09 22.97 29.43
C THR A 140 -7.19 21.98 28.27
N PRO A 141 -6.94 22.39 27.02
CA PRO A 141 -6.91 21.47 25.87
C PRO A 141 -6.06 20.23 26.08
N ALA A 142 -4.86 20.37 26.65
CA ALA A 142 -3.97 19.25 26.95
C ALA A 142 -4.58 18.27 27.95
N GLU A 143 -5.11 18.76 29.06
CA GLU A 143 -5.78 17.93 30.09
C GLU A 143 -7.05 17.27 29.54
N ALA A 144 -7.79 17.94 28.66
CA ALA A 144 -9.01 17.41 28.04
C ALA A 144 -8.68 16.24 27.10
N VAL A 145 -7.65 16.37 26.26
CA VAL A 145 -7.18 15.30 25.38
C VAL A 145 -6.62 14.14 26.20
N GLN A 146 -5.77 14.42 27.20
CA GLN A 146 -5.20 13.42 28.09
C GLN A 146 -6.29 12.61 28.82
N ALA A 147 -7.41 13.22 29.19
CA ALA A 147 -8.52 12.54 29.84
C ALA A 147 -9.39 11.71 28.87
N ALA A 148 -9.42 12.09 27.58
CA ALA A 148 -10.23 11.42 26.56
C ALA A 148 -9.50 10.19 25.95
N LEU A 149 -8.18 10.28 25.68
CA LEU A 149 -7.44 9.23 24.98
C LEU A 149 -7.56 7.83 25.61
N PRO A 150 -7.48 7.63 26.95
CA PRO A 150 -7.60 6.30 27.55
C PRO A 150 -8.99 5.67 27.43
N GLN A 151 -10.01 6.42 27.05
CA GLN A 151 -11.38 5.94 26.85
C GLN A 151 -11.59 5.36 25.44
N LEU A 152 -10.67 5.63 24.50
CA LEU A 152 -10.76 5.18 23.11
C LEU A 152 -10.16 3.78 22.97
N ARG A 153 -10.84 2.94 22.19
CA ARG A 153 -10.33 1.62 21.77
C ARG A 153 -10.24 1.59 20.26
N GLY A 154 -9.21 0.91 19.72
CA GLY A 154 -8.94 0.79 18.30
C GLY A 154 -7.75 1.61 17.86
N ALA A 155 -7.58 1.78 16.55
CA ALA A 155 -6.47 2.52 15.97
C ALA A 155 -6.91 3.95 15.59
N PHE A 156 -6.08 4.95 15.92
CA PHE A 156 -6.35 6.33 15.57
C PHE A 156 -5.09 7.17 15.34
N ALA A 157 -5.17 8.14 14.44
CA ALA A 157 -4.37 9.33 14.39
C ALA A 157 -5.30 10.54 14.39
N LEU A 158 -5.10 11.47 15.32
CA LEU A 158 -5.95 12.64 15.54
C LEU A 158 -5.15 13.92 15.28
N ALA A 159 -5.80 14.93 14.68
CA ALA A 159 -5.35 16.31 14.74
C ALA A 159 -6.52 17.20 15.16
N ILE A 160 -6.32 18.03 16.20
CA ILE A 160 -7.34 18.74 16.94
C ILE A 160 -7.00 20.22 16.97
N ALA A 161 -7.92 21.08 16.54
CA ALA A 161 -7.85 22.54 16.64
C ALA A 161 -8.86 23.05 17.67
N PHE A 162 -8.45 23.96 18.51
CA PHE A 162 -9.28 24.52 19.58
C PHE A 162 -9.69 25.95 19.28
N ARG A 163 -10.97 26.27 19.42
CA ARG A 163 -11.54 27.59 19.13
C ARG A 163 -10.84 28.73 19.84
N GLN A 164 -10.51 28.56 21.13
CA GLN A 164 -9.92 29.58 21.97
C GLN A 164 -8.38 29.61 21.96
N TYR A 165 -7.74 28.68 21.22
CA TYR A 165 -6.29 28.53 21.14
C TYR A 165 -5.84 28.59 19.69
N PRO A 166 -5.84 29.80 19.07
CA PRO A 166 -5.60 29.96 17.63
C PRO A 166 -4.19 29.62 17.17
N ASP A 167 -3.22 29.49 18.09
CA ASP A 167 -1.82 29.20 17.79
C ASP A 167 -1.40 27.80 18.26
N MET A 168 -2.37 26.88 18.37
CA MET A 168 -2.10 25.54 18.88
C MET A 168 -2.92 24.47 18.15
N LEU A 169 -2.28 23.34 17.89
CA LEU A 169 -2.93 22.08 17.57
C LEU A 169 -2.51 21.00 18.58
N ILE A 170 -3.32 19.98 18.76
CA ILE A 170 -2.94 18.76 19.47
C ILE A 170 -3.05 17.58 18.51
N GLY A 171 -1.99 16.75 18.46
CA GLY A 171 -1.98 15.50 17.75
C GLY A 171 -1.93 14.31 18.71
N ALA A 172 -2.47 13.16 18.31
CA ALA A 172 -2.32 11.91 19.06
C ALA A 172 -2.34 10.72 18.11
N ARG A 173 -1.60 9.66 18.43
CA ARG A 173 -1.62 8.45 17.61
C ARG A 173 -1.64 7.16 18.43
N LEU A 174 -2.36 6.18 17.91
CA LEU A 174 -2.32 4.77 18.31
C LEU A 174 -2.65 3.91 17.08
N GLY A 175 -1.75 3.06 16.64
CA GLY A 175 -1.93 2.25 15.43
C GLY A 175 -1.72 3.02 14.12
N SER A 176 -2.46 4.11 13.89
CA SER A 176 -2.33 4.92 12.68
C SER A 176 -1.15 5.90 12.74
N PRO A 177 -0.38 6.12 11.65
CA PRO A 177 0.81 6.98 11.67
C PRO A 177 0.47 8.47 11.80
N LEU A 178 1.35 9.22 12.49
CA LEU A 178 1.33 10.67 12.56
C LEU A 178 2.76 11.20 12.61
N VAL A 179 3.03 12.27 11.87
CA VAL A 179 4.36 12.86 11.65
C VAL A 179 4.31 14.35 11.97
N LEU A 180 5.33 14.85 12.66
CA LEU A 180 5.59 16.27 12.85
C LEU A 180 6.51 16.79 11.75
N GLY A 181 6.32 18.05 11.36
CA GLY A 181 7.24 18.78 10.50
C GLY A 181 7.61 20.12 11.12
N PHE A 182 8.87 20.52 10.97
CA PHE A 182 9.40 21.75 11.54
C PHE A 182 9.82 22.71 10.44
N GLY A 183 9.22 23.92 10.42
CA GLY A 183 9.55 25.02 9.54
C GLY A 183 10.11 26.24 10.29
N ASP A 184 10.35 27.33 9.58
CA ASP A 184 10.81 28.57 10.20
C ASP A 184 9.64 29.33 10.88
N GLY A 185 9.50 29.14 12.20
CA GLY A 185 8.40 29.70 13.00
C GLY A 185 7.02 29.18 12.60
N GLU A 186 6.97 27.98 12.12
CA GLU A 186 5.78 27.20 11.79
C GLU A 186 6.01 25.73 12.13
N THR A 187 4.95 25.04 12.50
CA THR A 187 5.02 23.61 12.79
C THR A 187 3.82 22.89 12.17
N TYR A 188 4.04 21.66 11.75
CA TYR A 188 3.11 20.91 10.92
C TYR A 188 2.80 19.54 11.52
N LEU A 189 1.59 19.05 11.26
CA LEU A 189 1.17 17.68 11.49
C LEU A 189 0.80 17.04 10.15
N GLY A 190 1.14 15.76 9.96
CA GLY A 190 0.71 15.01 8.77
C GLY A 190 0.57 13.54 9.09
N SER A 191 -0.32 12.85 8.42
CA SER A 191 -0.39 11.39 8.49
C SER A 191 0.71 10.69 7.67
N ASP A 192 1.46 11.47 6.87
CA ASP A 192 2.57 11.01 6.04
C ASP A 192 3.57 12.16 5.79
N ALA A 193 4.86 11.83 5.70
CA ALA A 193 5.89 12.79 5.33
C ALA A 193 5.66 13.43 3.95
N LEU A 194 4.99 12.74 3.02
CA LEU A 194 4.63 13.26 1.69
C LEU A 194 3.69 14.47 1.76
N ALA A 195 2.78 14.51 2.74
CA ALA A 195 1.91 15.65 2.96
C ALA A 195 2.70 16.92 3.33
N LEU A 196 3.80 16.73 4.06
CA LEU A 196 4.65 17.79 4.57
C LEU A 196 5.79 18.18 3.64
N ALA A 197 6.10 17.37 2.62
CA ALA A 197 7.24 17.55 1.71
C ALA A 197 7.34 18.95 1.04
N PRO A 198 6.23 19.65 0.71
CA PRO A 198 6.29 21.03 0.19
C PRO A 198 6.64 22.06 1.26
N LEU A 199 6.43 21.73 2.54
CA LEU A 199 6.51 22.66 3.66
C LEU A 199 7.85 22.55 4.37
N THR A 200 8.35 21.31 4.54
CA THR A 200 9.61 21.03 5.22
C THR A 200 10.16 19.65 4.90
N GLN A 201 11.48 19.51 5.05
CA GLN A 201 12.17 18.21 5.06
C GLN A 201 12.55 17.76 6.46
N GLN A 202 12.43 18.62 7.49
CA GLN A 202 12.73 18.28 8.88
C GLN A 202 11.50 17.68 9.52
N ILE A 203 11.54 16.39 9.79
CA ILE A 203 10.38 15.64 10.29
C ILE A 203 10.72 14.77 11.49
N THR A 204 9.71 14.47 12.28
CA THR A 204 9.78 13.52 13.41
C THR A 204 8.58 12.60 13.35
N TYR A 205 8.82 11.29 13.34
CA TYR A 205 7.75 10.29 13.47
C TYR A 205 7.40 10.14 14.95
N LEU A 206 6.11 10.19 15.26
CA LEU A 206 5.62 9.87 16.59
C LEU A 206 5.63 8.34 16.81
N ASP A 207 5.95 7.90 18.02
CA ASP A 207 5.88 6.49 18.38
C ASP A 207 4.47 6.09 18.83
N GLU A 208 4.28 4.81 19.06
CA GLU A 208 3.00 4.23 19.44
C GLU A 208 2.52 4.75 20.80
N GLY A 209 1.34 5.36 20.82
CA GLY A 209 0.75 5.97 22.01
C GLY A 209 1.22 7.40 22.30
N ASP A 210 2.07 7.98 21.44
CA ASP A 210 2.49 9.38 21.61
C ASP A 210 1.31 10.35 21.33
N TRP A 211 1.31 11.45 22.07
CA TRP A 211 0.51 12.63 21.78
C TRP A 211 1.37 13.90 21.88
N VAL A 212 0.95 15.00 21.24
CA VAL A 212 1.80 16.16 21.02
C VAL A 212 1.00 17.45 21.06
N ILE A 213 1.57 18.47 21.68
CA ILE A 213 1.13 19.87 21.58
C ILE A 213 2.03 20.55 20.55
N VAL A 214 1.41 21.15 19.53
CA VAL A 214 2.06 21.81 18.41
C VAL A 214 1.76 23.30 18.47
N THR A 215 2.80 24.12 18.48
CA THR A 215 2.73 25.59 18.41
C THR A 215 3.62 26.11 17.29
N ARG A 216 3.66 27.43 17.08
CA ARG A 216 4.57 28.03 16.09
C ARG A 216 6.04 27.85 16.43
N GLU A 217 6.35 27.79 17.74
CA GLU A 217 7.73 27.67 18.24
C GLU A 217 8.25 26.23 18.18
N GLY A 218 7.36 25.24 17.94
CA GLY A 218 7.72 23.84 17.88
C GLY A 218 6.68 22.90 18.47
N ALA A 219 7.12 21.73 18.90
CA ALA A 219 6.25 20.67 19.41
C ALA A 219 6.75 20.14 20.75
N GLN A 220 5.82 19.82 21.65
CA GLN A 220 6.07 19.12 22.89
C GLN A 220 5.40 17.76 22.85
N ILE A 221 6.21 16.69 22.85
CA ILE A 221 5.75 15.31 22.69
C ILE A 221 5.66 14.65 24.06
N PHE A 222 4.62 13.86 24.26
CA PHE A 222 4.39 13.04 25.45
C PHE A 222 4.14 11.60 25.03
N ASP A 223 4.62 10.65 25.82
CA ASP A 223 4.36 9.23 25.63
C ASP A 223 2.97 8.80 26.17
N LYS A 224 2.66 7.52 26.05
CA LYS A 224 1.41 6.90 26.55
C LYS A 224 1.19 7.07 28.07
N ASP A 225 2.28 7.27 28.84
CA ASP A 225 2.26 7.47 30.28
C ASP A 225 2.28 8.97 30.66
N ASN A 226 2.05 9.84 29.64
CA ASN A 226 2.05 11.30 29.74
C ASN A 226 3.37 11.91 30.20
N GLN A 227 4.50 11.22 29.97
CA GLN A 227 5.82 11.78 30.27
C GLN A 227 6.33 12.53 29.04
N PRO A 228 6.94 13.72 29.21
CA PRO A 228 7.55 14.43 28.09
C PRO A 228 8.71 13.60 27.54
N VAL A 229 8.73 13.43 26.23
CA VAL A 229 9.74 12.65 25.51
C VAL A 229 10.29 13.41 24.31
N THR A 230 11.51 13.07 23.92
CA THR A 230 12.14 13.58 22.70
C THR A 230 12.18 12.47 21.66
N ARG A 231 11.80 12.80 20.43
CA ARG A 231 11.91 11.91 19.27
C ARG A 231 12.93 12.48 18.28
N GLU A 232 13.59 11.61 17.55
CA GLU A 232 14.61 12.01 16.59
C GLU A 232 14.02 12.86 15.45
N VAL A 233 14.69 13.95 15.12
CA VAL A 233 14.40 14.74 13.93
C VAL A 233 15.22 14.20 12.77
N THR A 234 14.54 13.75 11.72
CA THR A 234 15.18 13.18 10.52
C THR A 234 14.92 14.07 9.30
N THR A 235 15.83 14.01 8.33
CA THR A 235 15.61 14.67 7.03
C THR A 235 14.83 13.74 6.12
N SER A 236 13.62 14.15 5.74
CA SER A 236 12.79 13.40 4.82
C SER A 236 13.41 13.36 3.42
N GLY A 237 13.55 12.14 2.86
CA GLY A 237 13.90 11.94 1.45
C GLY A 237 12.72 12.13 0.47
N ALA A 238 11.55 12.50 0.97
CA ALA A 238 10.36 12.71 0.15
C ALA A 238 10.55 13.94 -0.76
N SER A 239 10.59 13.72 -2.08
CA SER A 239 10.70 14.78 -3.08
C SER A 239 9.34 15.09 -3.67
N ALA A 240 8.99 16.36 -3.76
CA ALA A 240 7.77 16.82 -4.43
C ALA A 240 7.75 16.39 -5.91
N ALA A 241 8.89 16.40 -6.60
CA ALA A 241 9.02 16.02 -8.01
C ALA A 241 8.75 14.51 -8.25
N ALA A 242 8.98 13.65 -7.25
CA ALA A 242 8.72 12.21 -7.37
C ALA A 242 7.22 11.87 -7.49
N ILE A 243 6.34 12.81 -7.12
CA ILE A 243 4.88 12.65 -7.09
C ILE A 243 4.21 13.22 -8.35
N GLU A 244 4.96 13.74 -9.31
CA GLU A 244 4.41 14.28 -10.55
C GLU A 244 4.22 13.19 -11.61
N LYS A 245 3.13 13.27 -12.40
CA LYS A 245 2.88 12.32 -13.50
C LYS A 245 3.89 12.46 -14.65
N GLY A 246 4.50 13.62 -14.79
CA GLY A 246 5.32 13.93 -15.95
C GLY A 246 4.49 13.89 -17.25
N ASN A 247 5.02 13.26 -18.28
CA ASN A 247 4.37 13.13 -19.59
C ASN A 247 3.39 11.95 -19.69
N TYR A 248 3.16 11.22 -18.61
CA TYR A 248 2.25 10.08 -18.62
C TYR A 248 0.80 10.51 -18.39
N ARG A 249 -0.12 9.76 -18.98
CA ARG A 249 -1.56 10.02 -18.83
C ARG A 249 -2.04 9.72 -17.40
N HIS A 250 -1.51 8.63 -16.80
CA HIS A 250 -1.87 8.13 -15.47
C HIS A 250 -0.62 7.83 -14.64
N PHE A 251 -0.74 7.85 -13.31
CA PHE A 251 0.33 7.41 -12.41
C PHE A 251 0.66 5.94 -12.63
N MET A 252 -0.33 5.07 -12.74
CA MET A 252 -0.11 3.66 -13.00
C MET A 252 0.73 3.43 -14.27
N GLN A 253 0.47 4.16 -15.35
CA GLN A 253 1.28 4.09 -16.56
C GLN A 253 2.73 4.46 -16.27
N LYS A 254 2.96 5.61 -15.63
CA LYS A 254 4.29 6.05 -15.22
C LYS A 254 5.00 4.96 -14.41
N GLU A 255 4.31 4.41 -13.42
CA GLU A 255 4.85 3.40 -12.49
C GLU A 255 5.17 2.07 -13.19
N ILE A 256 4.39 1.66 -14.19
CA ILE A 256 4.71 0.52 -15.05
C ILE A 256 6.01 0.77 -15.83
N PHE A 257 6.16 1.97 -16.42
CA PHE A 257 7.35 2.32 -17.20
C PHE A 257 8.59 2.66 -16.35
N GLU A 258 8.43 2.94 -15.06
CA GLU A 258 9.53 3.12 -14.12
C GLU A 258 10.18 1.80 -13.67
N GLN A 259 9.54 0.66 -13.86
CA GLN A 259 10.00 -0.65 -13.36
C GLN A 259 11.45 -0.96 -13.67
N PRO A 260 11.98 -0.76 -14.90
CA PRO A 260 13.39 -1.03 -15.17
C PRO A 260 14.33 -0.24 -14.27
N THR A 261 14.04 1.03 -14.07
CA THR A 261 14.88 1.94 -13.26
C THR A 261 14.83 1.58 -11.79
N VAL A 262 13.63 1.37 -11.23
CA VAL A 262 13.48 1.10 -9.80
C VAL A 262 13.92 -0.32 -9.42
N VAL A 263 13.78 -1.29 -10.32
CA VAL A 263 14.33 -2.65 -10.14
C VAL A 263 15.85 -2.61 -10.13
N ALA A 264 16.48 -1.86 -11.07
CA ALA A 264 17.93 -1.67 -11.06
C ALA A 264 18.41 -1.02 -9.75
N GLN A 265 17.70 0.01 -9.28
CA GLN A 265 18.01 0.68 -8.03
C GLN A 265 17.85 -0.25 -6.82
N THR A 266 16.80 -1.06 -6.79
CA THR A 266 16.54 -2.06 -5.76
C THR A 266 17.67 -3.08 -5.72
N LEU A 267 17.99 -3.71 -6.86
CA LEU A 267 19.01 -4.75 -6.96
C LEU A 267 20.42 -4.26 -6.61
N LYS A 268 20.72 -2.97 -6.83
CA LYS A 268 21.99 -2.36 -6.42
C LYS A 268 22.25 -2.48 -4.92
N SER A 269 21.21 -2.56 -4.09
CA SER A 269 21.35 -2.72 -2.64
C SER A 269 21.59 -4.18 -2.22
N TYR A 270 21.41 -5.15 -3.14
CA TYR A 270 21.50 -6.58 -2.87
C TYR A 270 22.61 -7.27 -3.65
N ILE A 271 23.25 -6.59 -4.59
CA ILE A 271 24.31 -7.18 -5.44
C ILE A 271 25.62 -6.41 -5.25
N ARG A 272 26.67 -7.14 -4.86
CA ARG A 272 28.04 -6.65 -4.86
C ARG A 272 28.64 -6.90 -6.24
N GLN A 273 28.75 -5.85 -7.04
CA GLN A 273 29.22 -5.96 -8.43
C GLN A 273 30.70 -6.42 -8.55
N LEU A 274 31.56 -6.04 -7.57
CA LEU A 274 32.99 -6.36 -7.62
C LEU A 274 33.28 -7.85 -7.55
N ASP A 275 32.55 -8.55 -6.71
CA ASP A 275 32.71 -10.00 -6.51
C ASP A 275 31.52 -10.80 -7.05
N GLN A 276 30.58 -10.15 -7.72
CA GLN A 276 29.34 -10.74 -8.28
C GLN A 276 28.62 -11.64 -7.26
N SER A 277 28.47 -11.17 -6.03
CA SER A 277 27.79 -11.88 -4.95
C SER A 277 26.50 -11.19 -4.51
N ILE A 278 25.62 -11.96 -3.89
CA ILE A 278 24.39 -11.45 -3.27
C ILE A 278 24.67 -11.12 -1.81
N ALA A 279 24.37 -9.88 -1.42
CA ALA A 279 24.51 -9.40 -0.06
C ALA A 279 23.18 -8.86 0.45
N LEU A 280 22.77 -9.32 1.62
CA LEU A 280 21.62 -8.74 2.33
C LEU A 280 22.09 -7.59 3.23
N PRO A 281 21.17 -6.69 3.65
CA PRO A 281 21.43 -5.73 4.71
C PRO A 281 21.93 -6.40 5.99
N GLN A 282 22.51 -5.62 6.91
CA GLN A 282 23.07 -6.17 8.15
C GLN A 282 21.95 -6.69 9.08
N PHE A 283 22.19 -7.83 9.72
CA PHE A 283 21.33 -8.48 10.71
C PHE A 283 22.18 -9.36 11.65
N ASP A 284 21.65 -9.71 12.83
CA ASP A 284 22.42 -10.32 13.92
C ASP A 284 22.05 -11.80 14.18
N PHE A 285 21.58 -12.53 13.16
CA PHE A 285 21.27 -13.96 13.26
C PHE A 285 21.79 -14.77 12.05
N ASP A 286 21.90 -16.08 12.21
CA ASP A 286 22.43 -16.97 11.16
C ASP A 286 21.30 -17.55 10.30
N LEU A 287 21.20 -17.09 9.05
CA LEU A 287 20.23 -17.57 8.06
C LEU A 287 20.35 -19.08 7.77
N SER A 288 21.56 -19.68 7.96
CA SER A 288 21.75 -21.12 7.72
C SER A 288 20.97 -21.99 8.72
N GLN A 289 20.68 -21.46 9.90
CA GLN A 289 19.96 -22.14 10.98
C GLN A 289 18.44 -22.06 10.85
N ILE A 290 17.92 -21.26 9.94
CA ILE A 290 16.46 -21.15 9.74
C ILE A 290 15.92 -22.50 9.26
N SER A 291 14.98 -23.04 10.01
CA SER A 291 14.36 -24.35 9.72
C SER A 291 13.20 -24.26 8.73
N ARG A 292 12.44 -23.15 8.78
CA ARG A 292 11.21 -22.90 8.01
C ARG A 292 11.02 -21.42 7.78
N VAL A 293 10.35 -21.06 6.70
CA VAL A 293 9.88 -19.69 6.45
C VAL A 293 8.35 -19.66 6.45
N THR A 294 7.77 -18.74 7.22
CA THR A 294 6.35 -18.43 7.19
C THR A 294 6.16 -17.07 6.54
N ILE A 295 5.56 -17.02 5.36
CA ILE A 295 5.32 -15.77 4.61
C ILE A 295 3.91 -15.29 4.91
N VAL A 296 3.75 -14.02 5.31
CA VAL A 296 2.44 -13.43 5.60
C VAL A 296 2.29 -12.08 4.92
N ALA A 297 1.24 -11.92 4.12
CA ALA A 297 0.99 -10.70 3.36
C ALA A 297 -0.50 -10.57 2.95
N CYS A 298 -0.85 -9.46 2.28
CA CYS A 298 -2.16 -9.22 1.68
C CYS A 298 -2.02 -8.86 0.20
N GLY A 299 -3.04 -9.19 -0.62
CA GLY A 299 -3.20 -8.75 -2.01
C GLY A 299 -1.98 -9.05 -2.89
N THR A 300 -1.55 -8.07 -3.66
CA THR A 300 -0.38 -8.16 -4.56
C THR A 300 0.89 -8.63 -3.85
N SER A 301 1.13 -8.18 -2.60
CA SER A 301 2.28 -8.65 -1.80
C SER A 301 2.17 -10.12 -1.41
N PHE A 302 0.95 -10.64 -1.20
CA PHE A 302 0.73 -12.07 -0.99
C PHE A 302 1.11 -12.88 -2.24
N TYR A 303 0.78 -12.40 -3.44
CA TYR A 303 1.18 -13.08 -4.67
C TYR A 303 2.70 -13.03 -4.91
N ALA A 304 3.37 -11.94 -4.53
CA ALA A 304 4.84 -11.92 -4.52
C ALA A 304 5.41 -12.98 -3.57
N GLY A 305 4.80 -13.14 -2.40
CA GLY A 305 5.14 -14.21 -1.43
C GLY A 305 4.90 -15.61 -1.99
N MET A 306 3.82 -15.83 -2.75
CA MET A 306 3.56 -17.11 -3.42
C MET A 306 4.67 -17.46 -4.45
N VAL A 307 5.18 -16.48 -5.20
CA VAL A 307 6.33 -16.69 -6.10
C VAL A 307 7.57 -17.04 -5.26
N ALA A 308 7.84 -16.30 -4.19
CA ALA A 308 9.00 -16.53 -3.32
C ALA A 308 8.99 -17.92 -2.69
N LYS A 309 7.81 -18.48 -2.38
CA LYS A 309 7.67 -19.85 -1.92
C LYS A 309 8.32 -20.85 -2.88
N TYR A 310 8.02 -20.74 -4.19
CA TYR A 310 8.63 -21.61 -5.20
C TYR A 310 10.16 -21.47 -5.20
N TRP A 311 10.67 -20.25 -5.15
CA TRP A 311 12.12 -20.01 -5.15
C TRP A 311 12.82 -20.54 -3.90
N LEU A 312 12.28 -20.31 -2.71
CA LEU A 312 12.86 -20.79 -1.45
C LEU A 312 12.83 -22.31 -1.34
N GLU A 313 11.73 -22.96 -1.77
CA GLU A 313 11.63 -24.41 -1.78
C GLU A 313 12.56 -25.03 -2.84
N GLN A 314 12.66 -24.44 -4.02
CA GLN A 314 13.47 -24.95 -5.13
C GLN A 314 14.97 -24.74 -4.89
N PHE A 315 15.38 -23.53 -4.56
CA PHE A 315 16.81 -23.18 -4.48
C PHE A 315 17.38 -23.40 -3.08
N ALA A 316 16.71 -22.92 -2.05
CA ALA A 316 17.20 -23.03 -0.68
C ALA A 316 16.81 -24.34 0.03
N ARG A 317 15.91 -25.12 -0.55
CA ARG A 317 15.36 -26.37 0.03
C ARG A 317 14.79 -26.13 1.44
N LEU A 318 14.07 -25.02 1.62
CA LEU A 318 13.41 -24.63 2.84
C LEU A 318 11.91 -24.94 2.76
N PRO A 319 11.29 -25.54 3.78
CA PRO A 319 9.84 -25.57 3.90
C PRO A 319 9.29 -24.16 4.02
N VAL A 320 8.26 -23.84 3.23
CA VAL A 320 7.63 -22.52 3.23
C VAL A 320 6.13 -22.64 3.38
N ASP A 321 5.60 -22.04 4.43
CA ASP A 321 4.17 -21.78 4.58
C ASP A 321 3.88 -20.35 4.11
N ILE A 322 2.71 -20.16 3.50
CA ILE A 322 2.25 -18.83 3.12
C ILE A 322 0.79 -18.65 3.48
N ASP A 323 0.44 -17.49 4.03
CA ASP A 323 -0.92 -17.20 4.49
C ASP A 323 -1.31 -15.73 4.23
N VAL A 324 -2.62 -15.51 4.14
CA VAL A 324 -3.22 -14.17 4.07
C VAL A 324 -3.25 -13.58 5.48
N ALA A 325 -2.77 -12.36 5.65
CA ALA A 325 -2.58 -11.76 6.97
C ALA A 325 -3.88 -11.63 7.77
N SER A 326 -5.02 -11.31 7.12
CA SER A 326 -6.33 -11.21 7.76
C SER A 326 -6.80 -12.52 8.39
N GLU A 327 -6.43 -13.68 7.82
CA GLU A 327 -6.80 -15.00 8.34
C GLU A 327 -5.76 -15.50 9.35
N PHE A 328 -4.47 -15.26 9.06
CA PHE A 328 -3.35 -15.71 9.88
C PHE A 328 -3.47 -15.27 11.34
N ARG A 329 -3.77 -13.98 11.58
CA ARG A 329 -3.78 -13.40 12.92
C ARG A 329 -4.87 -13.96 13.85
N TYR A 330 -5.97 -14.52 13.29
CA TYR A 330 -7.10 -15.04 14.06
C TYR A 330 -7.10 -16.55 14.17
N ARG A 331 -6.28 -17.24 13.39
CA ARG A 331 -6.24 -18.70 13.34
C ARG A 331 -5.41 -19.34 14.46
N ASP A 332 -4.61 -18.55 15.20
CA ASP A 332 -3.62 -19.04 16.17
C ASP A 332 -2.69 -20.10 15.55
N PRO A 333 -1.89 -19.73 14.52
CA PRO A 333 -1.08 -20.66 13.75
C PRO A 333 0.01 -21.30 14.61
N VAL A 334 0.33 -22.57 14.31
CA VAL A 334 1.46 -23.25 14.95
C VAL A 334 2.77 -22.70 14.40
N LEU A 335 3.57 -22.08 15.26
CA LEU A 335 4.87 -21.50 14.93
C LEU A 335 5.97 -22.31 15.60
N GLU A 336 6.82 -22.94 14.78
CA GLU A 336 7.93 -23.74 15.26
C GLU A 336 9.12 -22.87 15.69
N PRO A 337 9.84 -23.22 16.78
CA PRO A 337 11.07 -22.52 17.16
C PRO A 337 12.13 -22.53 16.04
N GLY A 338 12.87 -21.44 15.87
CA GLY A 338 13.89 -21.30 14.83
C GLY A 338 13.32 -21.01 13.43
N GLY A 339 12.02 -20.74 13.33
CA GLY A 339 11.39 -20.27 12.09
C GLY A 339 11.66 -18.78 11.82
N LEU A 340 11.61 -18.41 10.54
CA LEU A 340 11.63 -17.03 10.06
C LEU A 340 10.22 -16.64 9.61
N ALA A 341 9.65 -15.60 10.19
CA ALA A 341 8.41 -14.99 9.71
C ALA A 341 8.74 -13.83 8.77
N LEU A 342 8.38 -13.98 7.49
CA LEU A 342 8.64 -13.02 6.42
C LEU A 342 7.36 -12.26 6.06
N PHE A 343 7.37 -10.95 6.30
CA PHE A 343 6.25 -10.07 5.99
C PHE A 343 6.55 -9.22 4.76
N ILE A 344 5.58 -9.08 3.87
CA ILE A 344 5.73 -8.33 2.64
C ILE A 344 4.64 -7.25 2.59
N SER A 345 5.05 -5.99 2.45
CA SER A 345 4.13 -4.84 2.37
C SER A 345 4.75 -3.70 1.57
N GLN A 346 3.96 -3.02 0.75
CA GLN A 346 4.45 -1.80 0.10
C GLN A 346 4.57 -0.66 1.11
N SER A 347 3.56 -0.40 1.93
CA SER A 347 3.51 0.71 2.88
C SER A 347 4.18 0.41 4.22
N GLY A 348 4.21 -0.87 4.62
CA GLY A 348 4.62 -1.29 5.96
C GLY A 348 3.65 -0.86 7.08
N GLU A 349 2.42 -0.47 6.72
CA GLU A 349 1.37 0.00 7.62
C GLU A 349 0.05 -0.76 7.46
N THR A 350 0.02 -1.86 6.68
CA THR A 350 -1.18 -2.68 6.50
C THR A 350 -1.57 -3.31 7.85
N ALA A 351 -2.76 -2.99 8.34
CA ALA A 351 -3.20 -3.33 9.69
C ALA A 351 -3.08 -4.83 10.00
N ASP A 352 -3.66 -5.69 9.16
CA ASP A 352 -3.60 -7.14 9.35
C ASP A 352 -2.18 -7.68 9.32
N THR A 353 -1.34 -7.18 8.38
CA THR A 353 0.04 -7.64 8.25
C THR A 353 0.88 -7.22 9.46
N LEU A 354 0.70 -6.00 9.96
CA LEU A 354 1.38 -5.50 11.16
C LEU A 354 0.95 -6.29 12.42
N ALA A 355 -0.33 -6.60 12.54
CA ALA A 355 -0.83 -7.40 13.66
C ALA A 355 -0.31 -8.85 13.61
N ALA A 356 -0.26 -9.47 12.42
CA ALA A 356 0.34 -10.79 12.22
C ALA A 356 1.85 -10.77 12.55
N LEU A 357 2.58 -9.70 12.19
CA LEU A 357 3.99 -9.52 12.56
C LEU A 357 4.16 -9.52 14.08
N ARG A 358 3.35 -8.72 14.78
CA ARG A 358 3.40 -8.63 16.25
C ARG A 358 3.05 -9.95 16.93
N HIS A 359 2.11 -10.70 16.36
CA HIS A 359 1.78 -12.06 16.81
C HIS A 359 3.00 -13.00 16.70
N CYS A 360 3.66 -13.04 15.53
CA CYS A 360 4.87 -13.85 15.33
C CYS A 360 6.01 -13.42 16.26
N LYS A 361 6.21 -12.11 16.45
CA LYS A 361 7.24 -11.57 17.33
C LYS A 361 7.00 -11.98 18.79
N ALA A 362 5.74 -11.91 19.26
CA ALA A 362 5.36 -12.37 20.59
C ALA A 362 5.55 -13.88 20.77
N ALA A 363 5.43 -14.65 19.70
CA ALA A 363 5.71 -16.10 19.67
C ALA A 363 7.21 -16.44 19.52
N GLY A 364 8.12 -15.45 19.54
CA GLY A 364 9.56 -15.65 19.49
C GLY A 364 10.12 -16.00 18.11
N GLN A 365 9.39 -15.70 17.04
CA GLN A 365 9.91 -15.86 15.68
C GLN A 365 10.89 -14.74 15.31
N THR A 366 11.88 -15.05 14.47
CA THR A 366 12.72 -14.04 13.82
C THR A 366 11.90 -13.34 12.74
N ILE A 367 11.90 -12.00 12.73
CA ILE A 367 11.05 -11.19 11.86
C ILE A 367 11.86 -10.58 10.70
N ALA A 368 11.53 -10.97 9.47
CA ALA A 368 12.02 -10.32 8.25
C ALA A 368 10.90 -9.53 7.58
N VAL A 369 11.21 -8.35 7.04
CA VAL A 369 10.22 -7.47 6.40
C VAL A 369 10.73 -6.98 5.05
N VAL A 370 9.99 -7.26 3.98
CA VAL A 370 10.17 -6.63 2.66
C VAL A 370 9.22 -5.44 2.57
N VAL A 371 9.76 -4.23 2.46
CA VAL A 371 8.96 -3.00 2.52
C VAL A 371 9.55 -1.88 1.67
N ASN A 372 8.69 -1.02 1.13
CA ASN A 372 9.13 0.14 0.33
C ASN A 372 9.31 1.41 1.19
N VAL A 373 8.71 1.48 2.38
CA VAL A 373 8.83 2.62 3.30
C VAL A 373 9.68 2.19 4.51
N PRO A 374 10.99 2.49 4.53
CA PRO A 374 11.90 2.00 5.56
C PRO A 374 11.68 2.61 6.95
N THR A 375 10.87 3.65 7.03
CA THR A 375 10.48 4.32 8.29
C THR A 375 9.11 3.86 8.82
N SER A 376 8.48 2.87 8.17
CA SER A 376 7.17 2.34 8.56
C SER A 376 7.21 1.56 9.88
N SER A 377 6.03 1.29 10.44
CA SER A 377 5.89 0.54 11.69
C SER A 377 6.47 -0.88 11.56
N MET A 378 6.19 -1.58 10.45
CA MET A 378 6.76 -2.91 10.20
C MET A 378 8.28 -2.87 10.09
N ALA A 379 8.84 -1.84 9.43
CA ALA A 379 10.30 -1.69 9.28
C ALA A 379 11.01 -1.51 10.62
N ARG A 380 10.41 -0.73 11.53
CA ARG A 380 10.98 -0.51 12.87
C ARG A 380 10.91 -1.73 13.79
N GLU A 381 9.99 -2.64 13.53
CA GLU A 381 9.79 -3.86 14.33
C GLU A 381 10.54 -5.09 13.78
N ALA A 382 11.19 -4.98 12.61
CA ALA A 382 11.91 -6.05 11.94
C ALA A 382 13.30 -6.33 12.54
N ASP A 383 13.69 -7.62 12.58
CA ASP A 383 15.06 -8.06 12.85
C ASP A 383 15.91 -8.04 11.58
N LEU A 384 15.29 -8.25 10.42
CA LEU A 384 15.89 -8.12 9.08
C LEU A 384 15.01 -7.23 8.20
N LEU A 385 15.49 -6.04 7.87
CA LEU A 385 14.81 -5.12 6.96
C LEU A 385 15.32 -5.30 5.53
N LEU A 386 14.41 -5.55 4.59
CA LEU A 386 14.66 -5.75 3.16
C LEU A 386 13.94 -4.66 2.33
N PRO A 387 14.54 -3.48 2.15
CA PRO A 387 13.90 -2.36 1.42
C PRO A 387 13.83 -2.61 -0.09
N THR A 388 12.73 -2.20 -0.74
CA THR A 388 12.51 -2.37 -2.18
C THR A 388 12.99 -1.19 -3.03
N HIS A 389 13.19 -0.02 -2.46
CA HIS A 389 13.62 1.22 -3.16
C HIS A 389 12.79 1.59 -4.41
N ALA A 390 11.49 1.21 -4.45
CA ALA A 390 10.62 1.51 -5.59
C ALA A 390 10.23 3.01 -5.69
N GLY A 391 10.58 3.81 -4.68
CA GLY A 391 10.10 5.19 -4.57
C GLY A 391 8.58 5.26 -4.30
N PRO A 392 7.98 6.46 -4.33
CA PRO A 392 6.55 6.62 -4.16
C PRO A 392 5.76 5.91 -5.25
N GLU A 393 4.72 5.17 -4.87
CA GLU A 393 3.76 4.54 -5.77
C GLU A 393 2.37 5.11 -5.45
N ILE A 394 1.81 5.87 -6.39
CA ILE A 394 0.60 6.69 -6.21
C ILE A 394 -0.65 6.00 -6.75
N GLY A 395 -0.54 5.32 -7.89
CA GLY A 395 -1.62 4.50 -8.43
C GLY A 395 -2.09 3.50 -7.37
N VAL A 396 -3.42 3.38 -7.17
CA VAL A 396 -3.97 2.49 -6.15
C VAL A 396 -3.60 1.04 -6.44
N ALA A 397 -3.73 0.59 -7.68
CA ALA A 397 -3.29 -0.73 -8.11
C ALA A 397 -1.75 -0.78 -8.14
N SER A 398 -1.17 -1.72 -7.40
CA SER A 398 0.30 -1.86 -7.28
C SER A 398 0.91 -2.41 -8.56
N THR A 399 2.05 -1.86 -8.98
CA THR A 399 2.80 -2.27 -10.19
C THR A 399 4.30 -2.38 -9.91
N LYS A 400 5.03 -1.26 -9.86
CA LYS A 400 6.48 -1.25 -9.61
C LYS A 400 6.86 -1.78 -8.23
N ALA A 401 6.00 -1.59 -7.22
CA ALA A 401 6.24 -2.17 -5.90
C ALA A 401 6.25 -3.70 -5.95
N PHE A 402 5.35 -4.32 -6.72
CA PHE A 402 5.31 -5.77 -6.93
C PHE A 402 6.60 -6.29 -7.57
N THR A 403 7.05 -5.70 -8.67
CA THR A 403 8.29 -6.14 -9.35
C THR A 403 9.53 -5.91 -8.49
N CYS A 404 9.58 -4.82 -7.70
CA CYS A 404 10.65 -4.62 -6.74
C CYS A 404 10.60 -5.63 -5.58
N GLN A 405 9.40 -6.01 -5.08
CA GLN A 405 9.26 -7.09 -4.10
C GLN A 405 9.78 -8.41 -4.67
N LEU A 406 9.42 -8.76 -5.92
CA LEU A 406 9.96 -9.95 -6.59
C LEU A 406 11.48 -9.90 -6.71
N ALA A 407 12.07 -8.76 -7.06
CA ALA A 407 13.52 -8.60 -7.18
C ALA A 407 14.23 -8.84 -5.84
N VAL A 408 13.70 -8.27 -4.75
CA VAL A 408 14.23 -8.49 -3.39
C VAL A 408 14.08 -9.96 -2.97
N LEU A 409 12.91 -10.56 -3.22
CA LEU A 409 12.64 -11.95 -2.86
C LEU A 409 13.49 -12.95 -3.66
N ALA A 410 13.79 -12.66 -4.93
CA ALA A 410 14.71 -13.45 -5.74
C ALA A 410 16.13 -13.40 -5.18
N ALA A 411 16.62 -12.20 -4.84
CA ALA A 411 17.92 -12.03 -4.20
C ALA A 411 17.96 -12.71 -2.82
N PHE A 412 16.91 -12.59 -2.03
CA PHE A 412 16.78 -13.26 -0.73
C PHE A 412 16.82 -14.78 -0.85
N ALA A 413 16.04 -15.36 -1.77
CA ALA A 413 16.01 -16.81 -1.99
C ALA A 413 17.36 -17.36 -2.45
N ALA A 414 18.05 -16.65 -3.35
CA ALA A 414 19.38 -17.03 -3.79
C ALA A 414 20.42 -16.91 -2.65
N ASN A 415 20.38 -15.85 -1.84
CA ASN A 415 21.26 -15.71 -0.68
C ASN A 415 21.02 -16.85 0.33
N MET A 416 19.76 -17.19 0.61
CA MET A 416 19.40 -18.33 1.47
C MET A 416 19.97 -19.65 0.92
N ALA A 417 19.92 -19.86 -0.40
CA ALA A 417 20.50 -21.04 -1.04
C ALA A 417 22.02 -21.11 -0.85
N VAL A 418 22.72 -19.99 -1.05
CA VAL A 418 24.17 -19.88 -0.82
C VAL A 418 24.52 -20.16 0.65
N LYS A 419 23.83 -19.50 1.61
CA LYS A 419 24.07 -19.66 3.06
C LYS A 419 23.83 -21.08 3.55
N ARG A 420 22.94 -21.81 2.91
CA ARG A 420 22.63 -23.22 3.22
C ARG A 420 23.48 -24.22 2.44
N GLY A 421 24.44 -23.77 1.64
CA GLY A 421 25.28 -24.64 0.81
C GLY A 421 24.50 -25.40 -0.27
N ARG A 422 23.41 -24.81 -0.77
CA ARG A 422 22.55 -25.36 -1.84
C ARG A 422 22.79 -24.72 -3.19
N MET A 423 23.59 -23.69 -3.24
CA MET A 423 24.02 -22.97 -4.44
C MET A 423 25.52 -22.73 -4.32
N ASP A 424 26.26 -23.16 -5.32
CA ASP A 424 27.70 -22.93 -5.37
C ASP A 424 28.03 -21.55 -5.92
N ARG A 425 29.32 -21.23 -6.01
CA ARG A 425 29.80 -19.93 -6.44
C ARG A 425 29.49 -19.64 -7.93
N ALA A 426 29.54 -20.64 -8.76
CA ALA A 426 29.28 -20.49 -10.20
C ALA A 426 27.77 -20.25 -10.44
N GLU A 427 26.92 -20.98 -9.76
CA GLU A 427 25.47 -20.80 -9.78
C GLU A 427 25.06 -19.42 -9.22
N GLU A 428 25.70 -18.96 -8.12
CA GLU A 428 25.47 -17.62 -7.59
C GLU A 428 25.81 -16.53 -8.61
N MET A 429 26.95 -16.63 -9.28
CA MET A 429 27.40 -15.69 -10.32
C MET A 429 26.42 -15.67 -11.52
N GLU A 430 25.89 -16.82 -11.93
CA GLU A 430 24.90 -16.91 -12.97
C GLU A 430 23.61 -16.16 -12.57
N ILE A 431 23.11 -16.41 -11.36
CA ILE A 431 21.91 -15.72 -10.82
C ILE A 431 22.14 -14.21 -10.74
N VAL A 432 23.30 -13.77 -10.25
CA VAL A 432 23.67 -12.34 -10.21
C VAL A 432 23.65 -11.73 -11.61
N THR A 433 24.18 -12.43 -12.61
CA THR A 433 24.16 -11.98 -14.01
C THR A 433 22.71 -11.80 -14.50
N GLN A 434 21.85 -12.79 -14.26
CA GLN A 434 20.43 -12.72 -14.64
C GLN A 434 19.69 -11.55 -13.94
N LEU A 435 19.96 -11.35 -12.66
CA LEU A 435 19.38 -10.22 -11.92
C LEU A 435 19.86 -8.86 -12.45
N LEU A 436 21.13 -8.73 -12.83
CA LEU A 436 21.68 -7.51 -13.41
C LEU A 436 21.15 -7.21 -14.82
N GLU A 437 20.78 -8.24 -15.59
CA GLU A 437 20.15 -8.11 -16.91
C GLU A 437 18.65 -7.80 -16.85
N THR A 438 18.00 -8.05 -15.70
CA THR A 438 16.55 -7.85 -15.53
C THR A 438 16.05 -6.47 -15.95
N PRO A 439 16.70 -5.32 -15.65
CA PRO A 439 16.22 -4.01 -16.10
C PRO A 439 16.16 -3.86 -17.62
N ALA A 440 17.16 -4.39 -18.34
CA ALA A 440 17.16 -4.37 -19.80
C ALA A 440 16.04 -5.24 -20.38
N THR A 441 15.81 -6.40 -19.78
CA THR A 441 14.75 -7.33 -20.17
C THR A 441 13.35 -6.76 -19.88
N LEU A 442 13.18 -6.03 -18.77
CA LEU A 442 11.94 -5.28 -18.49
C LEU A 442 11.66 -4.21 -19.54
N ASN A 443 12.70 -3.49 -20.01
CA ASN A 443 12.55 -2.55 -21.12
C ASN A 443 12.10 -3.24 -22.42
N ALA A 444 12.64 -4.43 -22.71
CA ALA A 444 12.21 -5.22 -23.87
C ALA A 444 10.73 -5.64 -23.74
N ALA A 445 10.29 -6.06 -22.56
CA ALA A 445 8.88 -6.39 -22.32
C ALA A 445 7.97 -5.16 -22.47
N LEU A 446 8.38 -3.99 -22.00
CA LEU A 446 7.64 -2.72 -22.13
C LEU A 446 7.54 -2.23 -23.58
N ALA A 447 8.45 -2.65 -24.47
CA ALA A 447 8.39 -2.30 -25.89
C ALA A 447 7.15 -2.88 -26.61
N HIS A 448 6.47 -3.86 -26.02
CA HIS A 448 5.21 -4.44 -26.53
C HIS A 448 3.96 -3.67 -26.11
N ASP A 449 4.09 -2.45 -25.53
CA ASP A 449 2.95 -1.64 -25.03
C ASP A 449 1.86 -1.43 -26.09
N ASP A 450 2.22 -1.02 -27.32
CA ASP A 450 1.27 -0.78 -28.40
C ASP A 450 0.57 -2.07 -28.87
N GLU A 451 1.27 -3.20 -28.90
CA GLU A 451 0.71 -4.50 -29.25
C GLU A 451 -0.32 -4.94 -28.19
N ILE A 452 0.02 -4.76 -26.93
CA ILE A 452 -0.89 -5.08 -25.80
C ILE A 452 -2.10 -4.13 -25.81
N ALA A 453 -1.89 -2.85 -26.11
CA ALA A 453 -2.97 -1.88 -26.27
C ALA A 453 -3.97 -2.28 -27.36
N ALA A 454 -3.49 -2.87 -28.47
CA ALA A 454 -4.35 -3.36 -29.54
C ALA A 454 -5.21 -4.57 -29.15
N ILE A 455 -4.82 -5.34 -28.12
CA ILE A 455 -5.57 -6.47 -27.59
C ILE A 455 -6.71 -6.00 -26.65
N ALA A 456 -6.51 -4.90 -25.94
CA ALA A 456 -7.45 -4.43 -24.94
C ALA A 456 -8.91 -4.27 -25.42
N PRO A 457 -9.22 -3.76 -26.65
CA PRO A 457 -10.57 -3.70 -27.16
C PRO A 457 -11.25 -5.07 -27.33
N LEU A 458 -10.48 -6.15 -27.47
CA LEU A 458 -11.00 -7.52 -27.60
C LEU A 458 -11.45 -8.07 -26.23
N ILE A 459 -10.86 -7.57 -25.14
CA ILE A 459 -11.12 -8.00 -23.76
C ILE A 459 -12.15 -7.09 -23.06
N ALA A 460 -12.11 -5.78 -23.34
CA ALA A 460 -12.92 -4.78 -22.64
C ALA A 460 -14.44 -5.04 -22.64
N PRO A 461 -15.06 -5.65 -23.67
CA PRO A 461 -16.49 -5.99 -23.67
C PRO A 461 -16.84 -7.18 -22.76
N ALA A 462 -15.85 -8.00 -22.35
CA ALA A 462 -16.11 -9.19 -21.55
C ALA A 462 -16.63 -8.81 -20.15
N ARG A 463 -17.53 -9.62 -19.62
CA ARG A 463 -18.00 -9.54 -18.25
C ARG A 463 -17.07 -10.29 -17.30
N ASP A 464 -16.58 -11.44 -17.75
CA ASP A 464 -15.75 -12.37 -17.01
C ASP A 464 -14.47 -12.66 -17.81
N VAL A 465 -13.32 -12.76 -17.14
CA VAL A 465 -12.02 -13.10 -17.74
C VAL A 465 -11.29 -14.07 -16.84
N LEU A 466 -10.74 -15.15 -17.40
CA LEU A 466 -9.94 -16.10 -16.63
C LEU A 466 -8.45 -15.95 -16.96
N TYR A 467 -7.62 -16.16 -15.94
CA TYR A 467 -6.17 -16.20 -16.06
C TYR A 467 -5.64 -17.58 -15.67
N LEU A 468 -4.75 -18.15 -16.48
CA LEU A 468 -4.16 -19.46 -16.22
C LEU A 468 -2.64 -19.38 -16.14
N GLY A 469 -2.07 -20.09 -15.15
CA GLY A 469 -0.63 -20.28 -15.01
C GLY A 469 -0.32 -21.59 -14.30
N ARG A 470 0.95 -22.03 -14.36
CA ARG A 470 1.45 -23.19 -13.62
C ARG A 470 2.75 -22.87 -12.89
N GLY A 471 3.00 -23.57 -11.75
CA GLY A 471 4.18 -23.30 -10.94
C GLY A 471 4.22 -21.83 -10.52
N GLN A 472 5.37 -21.18 -10.71
CA GLN A 472 5.55 -19.75 -10.38
C GLN A 472 4.72 -18.79 -11.26
N ASP A 473 4.14 -19.26 -12.38
CA ASP A 473 3.27 -18.43 -13.22
C ASP A 473 1.82 -18.41 -12.72
N TYR A 474 1.43 -19.32 -11.82
CA TYR A 474 0.12 -19.30 -11.18
C TYR A 474 -0.10 -18.05 -10.31
N PRO A 475 0.82 -17.66 -9.41
CA PRO A 475 0.72 -16.37 -8.73
C PRO A 475 0.63 -15.16 -9.66
N LEU A 476 1.29 -15.20 -10.82
CA LEU A 476 1.18 -14.12 -11.82
C LEU A 476 -0.19 -14.08 -12.50
N ALA A 477 -0.80 -15.24 -12.72
CA ALA A 477 -2.18 -15.33 -13.20
C ALA A 477 -3.16 -14.71 -12.20
N LEU A 478 -2.95 -14.96 -10.89
CA LEU A 478 -3.71 -14.33 -9.81
C LEU A 478 -3.51 -12.80 -9.79
N GLU A 479 -2.27 -12.35 -9.94
CA GLU A 479 -1.93 -10.91 -9.98
C GLU A 479 -2.55 -10.22 -11.19
N GLY A 480 -2.48 -10.83 -12.39
CA GLY A 480 -3.12 -10.31 -13.60
C GLY A 480 -4.63 -10.18 -13.44
N ALA A 481 -5.27 -11.20 -12.89
CA ALA A 481 -6.69 -11.17 -12.58
C ALA A 481 -7.04 -10.09 -11.55
N LEU A 482 -6.20 -9.91 -10.52
CA LEU A 482 -6.37 -8.85 -9.52
C LEU A 482 -6.27 -7.46 -10.18
N LYS A 483 -5.22 -7.20 -10.98
CA LYS A 483 -5.06 -5.90 -11.68
C LYS A 483 -6.24 -5.60 -12.59
N LEU A 484 -6.70 -6.58 -13.35
CA LEU A 484 -7.84 -6.38 -14.26
C LEU A 484 -9.11 -6.03 -13.49
N LYS A 485 -9.46 -6.77 -12.43
CA LYS A 485 -10.68 -6.49 -11.64
C LYS A 485 -10.62 -5.15 -10.90
N GLU A 486 -9.46 -4.77 -10.37
CA GLU A 486 -9.30 -3.53 -9.60
C GLU A 486 -9.63 -2.29 -10.43
N ILE A 487 -9.13 -2.20 -11.66
CA ILE A 487 -9.18 -0.96 -12.45
C ILE A 487 -10.20 -0.99 -13.59
N SER A 488 -10.61 -2.16 -14.07
CA SER A 488 -11.61 -2.29 -15.16
C SER A 488 -13.00 -2.70 -14.69
N TYR A 489 -13.11 -3.21 -13.44
CA TYR A 489 -14.33 -3.78 -12.84
C TYR A 489 -14.86 -5.01 -13.58
N ILE A 490 -14.07 -5.63 -14.45
CA ILE A 490 -14.35 -6.95 -15.02
C ILE A 490 -14.14 -7.99 -13.93
N HIS A 491 -15.05 -8.94 -13.79
CA HIS A 491 -14.85 -10.08 -12.90
C HIS A 491 -13.74 -10.98 -13.47
N ALA A 492 -12.58 -10.96 -12.88
CA ALA A 492 -11.42 -11.72 -13.33
C ALA A 492 -10.92 -12.66 -12.24
N GLU A 493 -10.62 -13.92 -12.61
CA GLU A 493 -10.11 -14.93 -11.69
C GLU A 493 -8.87 -15.62 -12.27
N GLY A 494 -7.91 -15.92 -11.37
CA GLY A 494 -6.71 -16.68 -11.72
C GLY A 494 -6.81 -18.12 -11.20
N TYR A 495 -6.39 -19.07 -12.02
CA TYR A 495 -6.39 -20.49 -11.66
C TYR A 495 -5.04 -21.15 -11.97
N ALA A 496 -4.65 -22.10 -11.12
CA ALA A 496 -3.66 -23.09 -11.54
C ALA A 496 -4.23 -23.86 -12.73
N ALA A 497 -3.55 -23.87 -13.87
CA ALA A 497 -4.12 -24.37 -15.14
C ALA A 497 -4.64 -25.82 -15.02
N GLY A 498 -4.04 -26.67 -14.17
CA GLY A 498 -4.49 -28.01 -13.91
C GLY A 498 -5.84 -28.10 -13.18
N GLU A 499 -6.20 -27.08 -12.40
CA GLU A 499 -7.46 -27.03 -11.65
C GLU A 499 -8.68 -26.71 -12.53
N MET A 500 -8.48 -26.31 -13.78
CA MET A 500 -9.58 -26.08 -14.72
C MET A 500 -10.56 -27.25 -14.79
N LYS A 501 -10.04 -28.49 -14.73
CA LYS A 501 -10.85 -29.74 -14.82
C LYS A 501 -11.71 -29.97 -13.57
N HIS A 502 -11.43 -29.31 -12.48
CA HIS A 502 -12.09 -29.52 -11.19
C HIS A 502 -13.20 -28.49 -10.90
N GLY A 503 -13.76 -27.89 -11.94
CA GLY A 503 -14.91 -26.97 -11.85
C GLY A 503 -14.85 -25.81 -12.81
N PRO A 504 -13.78 -24.98 -12.81
CA PRO A 504 -13.73 -23.70 -13.57
C PRO A 504 -13.96 -23.86 -15.09
N ILE A 505 -13.65 -25.02 -15.67
CA ILE A 505 -13.86 -25.28 -17.09
C ILE A 505 -15.35 -25.19 -17.50
N ALA A 506 -16.28 -25.29 -16.54
CA ALA A 506 -17.70 -25.09 -16.76
C ALA A 506 -18.06 -23.64 -17.13
N LEU A 507 -17.17 -22.67 -16.83
CA LEU A 507 -17.34 -21.26 -17.14
C LEU A 507 -16.92 -20.91 -18.58
N ILE A 508 -16.29 -21.84 -19.30
CA ILE A 508 -15.73 -21.58 -20.62
C ILE A 508 -16.82 -21.58 -21.68
N ASP A 509 -16.93 -20.45 -22.36
CA ASP A 509 -17.71 -20.26 -23.60
C ASP A 509 -17.01 -19.23 -24.51
N GLU A 510 -17.65 -18.85 -25.60
CA GLU A 510 -17.11 -17.89 -26.57
C GLU A 510 -17.05 -16.45 -26.06
N ALA A 511 -17.73 -16.14 -24.95
CA ALA A 511 -17.77 -14.79 -24.35
C ALA A 511 -16.70 -14.56 -23.28
N VAL A 512 -16.06 -15.65 -22.79
CA VAL A 512 -15.06 -15.59 -21.72
C VAL A 512 -13.64 -15.67 -22.29
N PRO A 513 -12.90 -14.57 -22.41
CA PRO A 513 -11.48 -14.60 -22.74
C PRO A 513 -10.67 -15.29 -21.65
N VAL A 514 -9.66 -16.06 -22.07
CA VAL A 514 -8.75 -16.75 -21.15
C VAL A 514 -7.32 -16.32 -21.44
N ILE A 515 -6.68 -15.66 -20.48
CA ILE A 515 -5.29 -15.21 -20.55
C ILE A 515 -4.41 -16.34 -20.02
N VAL A 516 -3.48 -16.82 -20.82
CA VAL A 516 -2.62 -17.96 -20.47
C VAL A 516 -1.16 -17.50 -20.40
N LEU A 517 -0.54 -17.64 -19.22
CA LEU A 517 0.89 -17.43 -19.05
C LEU A 517 1.62 -18.76 -19.19
N ALA A 518 2.40 -18.90 -20.26
CA ALA A 518 3.08 -20.15 -20.60
C ALA A 518 4.48 -19.89 -21.16
N PRO A 519 5.46 -19.44 -20.32
CA PRO A 519 6.85 -19.38 -20.76
C PRO A 519 7.36 -20.77 -21.14
N SER A 520 8.24 -20.84 -22.15
CA SER A 520 8.90 -22.09 -22.53
C SER A 520 9.70 -22.66 -21.38
N GLY A 521 9.50 -23.93 -21.07
CA GLY A 521 10.15 -24.59 -19.94
C GLY A 521 9.47 -25.90 -19.55
N PRO A 522 9.84 -26.49 -18.41
CA PRO A 522 9.39 -27.83 -18.01
C PRO A 522 7.87 -27.99 -17.86
N LEU A 523 7.16 -26.87 -17.61
CA LEU A 523 5.69 -26.87 -17.42
C LEU A 523 4.91 -26.44 -18.66
N PHE A 524 5.59 -26.01 -19.73
CA PHE A 524 4.98 -25.46 -20.94
C PHE A 524 3.97 -26.42 -21.56
N GLU A 525 4.36 -27.64 -21.91
CA GLU A 525 3.50 -28.65 -22.54
C GLU A 525 2.24 -28.93 -21.67
N LYS A 526 2.38 -28.92 -20.33
CA LYS A 526 1.26 -29.14 -19.42
C LYS A 526 0.29 -27.97 -19.42
N THR A 527 0.79 -26.74 -19.51
CA THR A 527 -0.03 -25.52 -19.61
C THR A 527 -0.75 -25.49 -20.94
N VAL A 528 -0.05 -25.78 -22.05
CA VAL A 528 -0.61 -25.84 -23.41
C VAL A 528 -1.69 -26.93 -23.51
N SER A 529 -1.50 -28.09 -22.90
CA SER A 529 -2.54 -29.13 -22.84
C SER A 529 -3.83 -28.61 -22.19
N ASN A 530 -3.74 -27.87 -21.08
CA ASN A 530 -4.93 -27.27 -20.45
C ASN A 530 -5.53 -26.14 -21.33
N MET A 531 -4.70 -25.36 -22.00
CA MET A 531 -5.15 -24.35 -22.97
C MET A 531 -5.95 -24.97 -24.11
N GLN A 532 -5.50 -26.10 -24.64
CA GLN A 532 -6.24 -26.84 -25.71
C GLN A 532 -7.61 -27.35 -25.23
N GLU A 533 -7.73 -27.76 -23.96
CA GLU A 533 -9.02 -28.17 -23.38
C GLU A 533 -10.01 -27.00 -23.30
N VAL A 534 -9.50 -25.79 -22.99
CA VAL A 534 -10.27 -24.54 -23.01
C VAL A 534 -10.72 -24.21 -24.44
N ARG A 535 -9.79 -24.26 -25.40
CA ARG A 535 -10.11 -24.02 -26.84
C ARG A 535 -11.16 -24.99 -27.39
N ALA A 536 -11.09 -26.27 -27.03
CA ALA A 536 -12.03 -27.27 -27.45
C ALA A 536 -13.49 -26.98 -27.03
N ARG A 537 -13.68 -26.04 -26.07
CA ARG A 537 -14.99 -25.58 -25.57
C ARG A 537 -15.36 -24.17 -26.04
N GLY A 538 -14.65 -23.65 -27.04
CA GLY A 538 -14.92 -22.32 -27.61
C GLY A 538 -14.20 -21.17 -26.88
N GLY A 539 -13.40 -21.44 -25.84
CA GLY A 539 -12.67 -20.41 -25.11
C GLY A 539 -11.67 -19.64 -25.99
N LYS A 540 -11.68 -18.31 -25.87
CA LYS A 540 -10.82 -17.40 -26.64
C LYS A 540 -9.55 -17.13 -25.87
N ILE A 541 -8.41 -17.62 -26.36
CA ILE A 541 -7.12 -17.56 -25.68
C ILE A 541 -6.35 -16.29 -26.07
N VAL A 542 -5.82 -15.59 -25.08
CA VAL A 542 -4.68 -14.68 -25.23
C VAL A 542 -3.46 -15.36 -24.62
N LEU A 543 -2.51 -15.75 -25.46
CA LEU A 543 -1.31 -16.47 -25.03
C LEU A 543 -0.15 -15.50 -24.81
N ILE A 544 0.42 -15.51 -23.60
CA ILE A 544 1.63 -14.78 -23.23
C ILE A 544 2.76 -15.79 -23.09
N SER A 545 3.73 -15.74 -24.00
CA SER A 545 4.83 -16.71 -24.07
C SER A 545 6.05 -16.10 -24.74
N ASP A 546 7.20 -16.78 -24.68
CA ASP A 546 8.33 -16.45 -25.52
C ASP A 546 8.13 -16.97 -26.97
N ARG A 547 9.01 -16.54 -27.87
CA ARG A 547 8.92 -16.87 -29.29
C ARG A 547 8.74 -18.37 -29.56
N ALA A 548 9.50 -19.21 -28.88
CA ALA A 548 9.42 -20.66 -29.07
C ALA A 548 8.03 -21.21 -28.67
N GLY A 549 7.49 -20.73 -27.55
CA GLY A 549 6.15 -21.12 -27.11
C GLY A 549 5.03 -20.59 -28.03
N LEU A 550 5.18 -19.39 -28.59
CA LEU A 550 4.22 -18.85 -29.58
C LEU A 550 4.26 -19.62 -30.90
N ASP A 551 5.45 -20.00 -31.38
CA ASP A 551 5.60 -20.80 -32.60
C ASP A 551 4.95 -22.18 -32.44
N GLU A 552 4.97 -22.76 -31.22
CA GLU A 552 4.36 -24.08 -30.94
C GLU A 552 2.85 -24.02 -30.68
N ALA A 553 2.35 -23.03 -29.95
CA ALA A 553 1.01 -23.02 -29.39
C ALA A 553 0.16 -21.78 -29.74
N GLY A 554 0.71 -20.80 -30.44
CA GLY A 554 0.02 -19.53 -30.74
C GLY A 554 -1.02 -19.61 -31.84
N GLU A 555 -0.95 -20.61 -32.74
CA GLU A 555 -1.92 -20.74 -33.83
C GLU A 555 -3.35 -20.89 -33.29
N GLY A 556 -4.27 -20.09 -33.84
CA GLY A 556 -5.70 -20.11 -33.47
C GLY A 556 -6.00 -19.46 -32.10
N CYS A 557 -5.06 -18.77 -31.47
CA CYS A 557 -5.34 -17.89 -30.33
C CYS A 557 -6.05 -16.60 -30.79
N LEU A 558 -6.84 -16.01 -29.90
CA LEU A 558 -7.46 -14.69 -30.11
C LEU A 558 -6.39 -13.61 -30.31
N ALA A 559 -5.33 -13.68 -29.52
CA ALA A 559 -4.15 -12.85 -29.62
C ALA A 559 -2.95 -13.53 -28.94
N THR A 560 -1.76 -13.06 -29.28
CA THR A 560 -0.50 -13.51 -28.67
C THR A 560 0.30 -12.30 -28.21
N ILE A 561 1.05 -12.46 -27.10
CA ILE A 561 1.98 -11.45 -26.60
C ILE A 561 3.35 -12.13 -26.48
N GLU A 562 4.31 -11.66 -27.26
CA GLU A 562 5.67 -12.19 -27.25
C GLU A 562 6.46 -11.60 -26.08
N MET A 563 7.08 -12.44 -25.26
CA MET A 563 7.96 -12.05 -24.19
C MET A 563 9.40 -12.51 -24.47
N PRO A 564 10.41 -11.80 -23.98
CA PRO A 564 11.78 -12.27 -24.07
C PRO A 564 11.94 -13.60 -23.33
N ARG A 565 12.74 -14.51 -23.90
CA ARG A 565 13.14 -15.75 -23.22
C ARG A 565 14.11 -15.41 -22.10
N VAL A 566 13.82 -15.87 -20.89
CA VAL A 566 14.56 -15.51 -19.68
C VAL A 566 14.82 -16.72 -18.78
N HIS A 567 15.78 -16.58 -17.87
CA HIS A 567 15.98 -17.57 -16.82
C HIS A 567 14.73 -17.71 -15.93
N PRO A 568 14.34 -18.93 -15.50
CA PRO A 568 13.12 -19.15 -14.71
C PRO A 568 13.03 -18.29 -13.44
N LEU A 569 14.14 -17.96 -12.78
CA LEU A 569 14.16 -17.11 -11.60
C LEU A 569 13.62 -15.71 -11.88
N ILE A 570 13.95 -15.11 -13.03
CA ILE A 570 13.52 -13.73 -13.34
C ILE A 570 12.24 -13.68 -14.18
N ALA A 571 11.75 -14.81 -14.69
CA ALA A 571 10.53 -14.86 -15.48
C ALA A 571 9.32 -14.18 -14.80
N PRO A 572 9.07 -14.35 -13.47
CA PRO A 572 7.97 -13.66 -12.81
C PRO A 572 8.06 -12.13 -12.86
N LEU A 573 9.27 -11.55 -12.83
CA LEU A 573 9.43 -10.10 -12.96
C LEU A 573 9.04 -9.61 -14.35
N ILE A 574 9.39 -10.37 -15.39
CA ILE A 574 9.17 -10.00 -16.78
C ILE A 574 7.71 -10.21 -17.19
N TYR A 575 7.12 -11.34 -16.81
CA TYR A 575 5.73 -11.67 -17.12
C TYR A 575 4.70 -10.87 -16.29
N ALA A 576 5.14 -10.15 -15.25
CA ALA A 576 4.32 -9.15 -14.57
C ALA A 576 3.97 -7.96 -15.49
N VAL A 577 4.86 -7.57 -16.41
CA VAL A 577 4.66 -6.41 -17.29
C VAL A 577 3.44 -6.57 -18.20
N PRO A 578 3.30 -7.64 -19.01
CA PRO A 578 2.17 -7.76 -19.93
C PRO A 578 0.82 -7.85 -19.22
N VAL A 579 0.72 -8.46 -18.03
CA VAL A 579 -0.55 -8.53 -17.30
C VAL A 579 -0.93 -7.17 -16.71
N GLN A 580 0.05 -6.35 -16.29
CA GLN A 580 -0.18 -4.98 -15.83
C GLN A 580 -0.60 -4.06 -16.98
N LEU A 581 0.10 -4.11 -18.12
CA LEU A 581 -0.21 -3.32 -19.31
C LEU A 581 -1.60 -3.68 -19.88
N LEU A 582 -1.93 -4.98 -19.96
CA LEU A 582 -3.24 -5.42 -20.44
C LEU A 582 -4.37 -4.88 -19.57
N ALA A 583 -4.24 -4.99 -18.24
CA ALA A 583 -5.21 -4.43 -17.29
C ALA A 583 -5.34 -2.90 -17.45
N TYR A 584 -4.21 -2.19 -17.57
CA TYR A 584 -4.17 -0.75 -17.78
C TYR A 584 -4.93 -0.34 -19.06
N HIS A 585 -4.61 -0.95 -20.20
CA HIS A 585 -5.23 -0.61 -21.48
C HIS A 585 -6.71 -0.98 -21.51
N VAL A 586 -7.12 -2.10 -20.94
CA VAL A 586 -8.54 -2.47 -20.82
C VAL A 586 -9.30 -1.43 -20.00
N ALA A 587 -8.74 -0.96 -18.89
CA ALA A 587 -9.33 0.11 -18.08
C ALA A 587 -9.45 1.43 -18.87
N CYS A 588 -8.43 1.78 -19.67
CA CYS A 588 -8.46 2.95 -20.55
C CYS A 588 -9.56 2.87 -21.61
N VAL A 589 -9.74 1.70 -22.24
CA VAL A 589 -10.81 1.44 -23.22
C VAL A 589 -12.19 1.58 -22.56
N LYS A 590 -12.36 1.07 -21.35
CA LYS A 590 -13.61 1.17 -20.58
C LYS A 590 -13.86 2.58 -20.02
N GLY A 591 -12.86 3.47 -20.02
CA GLY A 591 -12.97 4.83 -19.49
C GLY A 591 -13.10 4.89 -17.97
N THR A 592 -12.62 3.88 -17.25
CA THR A 592 -12.61 3.84 -15.79
C THR A 592 -11.46 4.68 -15.23
N ASP A 593 -11.53 5.08 -13.96
CA ASP A 593 -10.45 5.77 -13.29
C ASP A 593 -9.34 4.78 -12.91
N VAL A 594 -8.21 4.87 -13.62
CA VAL A 594 -7.10 3.92 -13.48
C VAL A 594 -6.33 4.16 -12.17
N ASP A 595 -6.10 5.43 -11.82
CA ASP A 595 -5.27 5.78 -10.67
C ASP A 595 -6.04 5.70 -9.33
N GLN A 596 -7.35 5.98 -9.39
CA GLN A 596 -8.24 6.01 -8.22
C GLN A 596 -9.53 5.21 -8.52
N PRO A 597 -9.42 3.89 -8.66
CA PRO A 597 -10.59 3.04 -8.92
C PRO A 597 -11.55 3.05 -7.74
N ARG A 598 -12.86 3.00 -8.04
CA ARG A 598 -13.91 3.06 -7.01
C ARG A 598 -13.71 1.98 -5.94
N ASN A 599 -14.04 2.31 -4.69
CA ASN A 599 -14.06 1.39 -3.54
C ASN A 599 -12.69 0.77 -3.20
N LEU A 600 -11.57 1.34 -3.65
CA LEU A 600 -10.23 0.88 -3.33
C LEU A 600 -9.39 2.00 -2.73
N ALA A 601 -8.51 1.64 -1.79
CA ALA A 601 -7.49 2.52 -1.22
C ALA A 601 -6.11 1.92 -1.41
N LYS A 602 -5.08 2.77 -1.55
CA LYS A 602 -3.69 2.34 -1.76
C LYS A 602 -3.15 1.48 -0.62
N SER A 603 -3.57 1.74 0.61
CA SER A 603 -3.13 0.98 1.78
C SER A 603 -4.28 0.87 2.78
N VAL A 604 -4.47 -0.32 3.34
CA VAL A 604 -5.51 -0.63 4.31
C VAL A 604 -4.87 -0.64 5.71
N THR A 605 -5.10 0.43 6.48
CA THR A 605 -4.53 0.62 7.83
C THR A 605 -5.56 0.47 8.93
N VAL A 606 -6.74 0.01 8.59
CA VAL A 606 -7.85 -0.26 9.49
C VAL A 606 -8.42 -1.64 9.16
N GLU A 607 -9.07 -2.27 10.14
CA GLU A 607 -9.83 -3.50 9.97
C GLU A 607 -11.26 -3.24 9.54
#